data_2560cb859d11b2d09147c104e5d62cfb
#
_entry.id   2560cb859d11b2d09147c104e5d62cfb
#
_cell.length_a   1.000
_cell.length_b   1.000
_cell.length_c   1.000
_cell.angle_alpha   90.00
_cell.angle_beta   90.00
_cell.angle_gamma   90.00
#
_symmetry.space_group_name_H-M   'P 1'
#
loop_
_entity.id
_entity.type
_entity.pdbx_description
1 polymer ?
#
loop_
_entity_poly.entity_id
_entity_poly.type
_entity_poly.pdbx_seq_one_letter_code
_entity_poly.pdbx_strand_id
1 'polypeptide(L)'
;MTLYRVIPASDDQIVQRIGDADAVLVSYTSNIGRNVMERCPGIRYIGMCCSLYSPESANVDIRYAEERGITVKGIRDYGDEGVVEYVVSELVRCLHGFGQPAWDGEAREITGLKVGIVGLGKSGGMIADALKFFGAEISYFARSEKS
;
A
#
# COMPACT_ATOMS: atom_id res chain seq x y z
N MET A 1 -20.36 9.45 -13.87
CA MET A 1 -18.99 9.29 -13.27
C MET A 1 -17.96 9.79 -14.27
N THR A 2 -17.08 10.69 -13.88
CA THR A 2 -15.97 11.18 -14.72
C THR A 2 -14.66 10.56 -14.21
N LEU A 3 -13.86 10.02 -15.13
CA LEU A 3 -12.55 9.41 -14.82
C LEU A 3 -11.42 10.24 -15.43
N TYR A 4 -10.45 10.61 -14.62
CA TYR A 4 -9.24 11.30 -15.03
C TYR A 4 -8.03 10.35 -14.99
N ARG A 5 -7.33 10.19 -16.11
CA ARG A 5 -6.20 9.25 -16.26
C ARG A 5 -4.85 9.86 -15.91
N VAL A 6 -4.79 11.17 -15.75
CA VAL A 6 -3.55 11.90 -15.48
C VAL A 6 -3.57 12.40 -14.04
N ILE A 7 -2.45 12.25 -13.33
CA ILE A 7 -2.29 12.77 -11.97
C ILE A 7 -2.45 14.30 -12.00
N PRO A 8 -3.24 14.89 -11.10
CA PRO A 8 -3.40 16.33 -11.03
C PRO A 8 -2.09 16.99 -10.56
N ALA A 9 -1.74 18.12 -11.18
CA ALA A 9 -0.52 18.84 -10.88
C ALA A 9 -0.65 19.79 -9.66
N SER A 10 -1.88 20.11 -9.24
CA SER A 10 -2.15 21.05 -8.16
C SER A 10 -3.54 20.86 -7.55
N ASP A 11 -3.75 21.45 -6.37
CA ASP A 11 -5.07 21.53 -5.72
C ASP A 11 -6.11 22.21 -6.61
N ASP A 12 -5.73 23.25 -7.37
CA ASP A 12 -6.64 23.92 -8.30
C ASP A 12 -7.19 22.95 -9.34
N GLN A 13 -6.32 22.10 -9.87
CA GLN A 13 -6.73 21.10 -10.84
C GLN A 13 -7.59 20.01 -10.20
N ILE A 14 -7.32 19.64 -8.94
CA ILE A 14 -8.16 18.71 -8.19
C ILE A 14 -9.55 19.32 -8.00
N VAL A 15 -9.63 20.55 -7.50
CA VAL A 15 -10.90 21.27 -7.30
C VAL A 15 -11.69 21.38 -8.60
N GLN A 16 -11.04 21.74 -9.70
CA GLN A 16 -11.68 21.82 -11.02
C GLN A 16 -12.25 20.47 -11.46
N ARG A 17 -11.54 19.37 -11.19
CA ARG A 17 -11.98 18.01 -11.54
C ARG A 17 -13.12 17.51 -10.69
N ILE A 18 -13.13 17.88 -9.41
CA ILE A 18 -14.20 17.52 -8.47
C ILE A 18 -15.48 18.29 -8.85
N GLY A 19 -15.37 19.59 -9.10
CA GLY A 19 -16.51 20.43 -9.46
C GLY A 19 -17.63 20.37 -8.40
N ASP A 20 -18.80 19.95 -8.81
CA ASP A 20 -20.01 19.79 -8.01
C ASP A 20 -20.27 18.35 -7.53
N ALA A 21 -19.29 17.46 -7.68
CA ALA A 21 -19.44 16.06 -7.28
C ALA A 21 -19.67 15.92 -5.75
N ASP A 22 -20.58 15.05 -5.39
CA ASP A 22 -20.86 14.65 -4.00
C ASP A 22 -20.03 13.46 -3.52
N ALA A 23 -19.46 12.70 -4.45
CA ALA A 23 -18.59 11.55 -4.17
C ALA A 23 -17.31 11.59 -5.01
N VAL A 24 -16.17 11.35 -4.35
CA VAL A 24 -14.84 11.36 -4.97
C VAL A 24 -14.16 10.02 -4.73
N LEU A 25 -13.59 9.43 -5.79
CA LEU A 25 -12.68 8.30 -5.68
C LEU A 25 -11.27 8.79 -5.95
N VAL A 26 -10.35 8.54 -5.03
CA VAL A 26 -8.97 9.05 -5.10
C VAL A 26 -7.97 7.90 -4.99
N SER A 27 -6.94 7.92 -5.86
CA SER A 27 -5.80 7.02 -5.74
C SER A 27 -4.75 7.59 -4.78
N TYR A 28 -3.79 6.77 -4.38
CA TYR A 28 -2.70 7.19 -3.48
C TYR A 28 -1.80 8.30 -4.03
N THR A 29 -1.88 8.59 -5.34
CA THR A 29 -1.07 9.61 -6.02
C THR A 29 -1.60 11.03 -5.89
N SER A 30 -2.79 11.22 -5.33
CA SER A 30 -3.44 12.54 -5.21
C SER A 30 -3.84 12.78 -3.75
N ASN A 31 -3.63 14.00 -3.27
CA ASN A 31 -3.97 14.39 -1.91
C ASN A 31 -5.27 15.20 -1.90
N ILE A 32 -6.21 14.85 -1.02
CA ILE A 32 -7.41 15.63 -0.74
C ILE A 32 -7.25 16.27 0.64
N GLY A 33 -6.57 17.39 0.67
CA GLY A 33 -6.35 18.17 1.89
C GLY A 33 -7.53 19.09 2.22
N ARG A 34 -7.41 19.76 3.36
CA ARG A 34 -8.38 20.76 3.83
C ARG A 34 -8.73 21.80 2.77
N ASN A 35 -7.72 22.38 2.11
CA ASN A 35 -7.91 23.38 1.07
C ASN A 35 -8.79 22.91 -0.10
N VAL A 36 -8.66 21.64 -0.51
CA VAL A 36 -9.50 21.07 -1.56
C VAL A 36 -10.94 20.90 -1.08
N MET A 37 -11.12 20.36 0.13
CA MET A 37 -12.45 20.12 0.69
C MET A 37 -13.20 21.44 1.00
N GLU A 38 -12.50 22.49 1.42
CA GLU A 38 -13.10 23.82 1.64
C GLU A 38 -13.68 24.40 0.35
N ARG A 39 -13.01 24.19 -0.77
CA ARG A 39 -13.39 24.68 -2.10
C ARG A 39 -14.39 23.79 -2.83
N CYS A 40 -14.63 22.58 -2.30
CA CYS A 40 -15.59 21.63 -2.85
C CYS A 40 -16.64 21.25 -1.77
N PRO A 41 -17.54 22.19 -1.40
CA PRO A 41 -18.46 22.01 -0.27
C PRO A 41 -19.53 20.93 -0.54
N GLY A 42 -19.68 20.49 -1.78
CA GLY A 42 -20.63 19.43 -2.17
C GLY A 42 -20.20 18.01 -1.78
N ILE A 43 -18.91 17.81 -1.49
CA ILE A 43 -18.39 16.47 -1.16
C ILE A 43 -19.04 15.93 0.11
N ARG A 44 -19.55 14.70 0.03
CA ARG A 44 -20.12 13.92 1.15
C ARG A 44 -19.40 12.60 1.38
N TYR A 45 -18.70 12.09 0.34
CA TYR A 45 -18.02 10.82 0.39
C TYR A 45 -16.67 10.90 -0.33
N ILE A 46 -15.63 10.34 0.29
CA ILE A 46 -14.33 10.13 -0.34
C ILE A 46 -13.94 8.67 -0.19
N GLY A 47 -13.83 7.96 -1.33
CA GLY A 47 -13.34 6.59 -1.40
C GLY A 47 -11.85 6.58 -1.76
N MET A 48 -10.99 6.16 -0.85
CA MET A 48 -9.57 5.97 -1.11
C MET A 48 -9.37 4.62 -1.78
N CYS A 49 -8.92 4.61 -3.05
CA CYS A 49 -8.53 3.41 -3.79
C CYS A 49 -7.13 2.94 -3.36
N CYS A 50 -6.84 3.02 -2.07
CA CYS A 50 -5.59 2.63 -1.44
C CYS A 50 -5.84 2.30 0.04
N SER A 51 -4.81 1.77 0.70
CA SER A 51 -4.92 1.39 2.11
C SER A 51 -5.11 2.59 3.03
N LEU A 52 -6.01 2.46 3.99
CA LEU A 52 -6.21 3.42 5.08
C LEU A 52 -5.92 2.70 6.41
N TYR A 53 -4.72 2.89 6.95
CA TYR A 53 -4.30 2.29 8.24
C TYR A 53 -4.50 3.24 9.41
N SER A 54 -4.21 4.53 9.22
CA SER A 54 -4.42 5.57 10.24
C SER A 54 -4.68 6.92 9.56
N PRO A 55 -5.27 7.90 10.27
CA PRO A 55 -5.45 9.25 9.74
C PRO A 55 -4.15 9.89 9.24
N GLU A 56 -3.03 9.63 9.93
CA GLU A 56 -1.72 10.22 9.61
C GLU A 56 -1.09 9.61 8.33
N SER A 57 -1.49 8.40 7.96
CA SER A 57 -1.02 7.71 6.76
C SER A 57 -1.88 7.97 5.53
N ALA A 58 -3.01 8.66 5.71
CA ALA A 58 -3.96 8.92 4.65
C ALA A 58 -3.49 10.05 3.71
N ASN A 59 -3.82 9.92 2.44
CA ASN A 59 -3.72 11.02 1.48
C ASN A 59 -5.00 11.87 1.41
N VAL A 60 -5.82 11.78 2.45
CA VAL A 60 -7.01 12.61 2.71
C VAL A 60 -6.89 13.16 4.12
N ASP A 61 -7.18 14.43 4.33
CA ASP A 61 -7.26 15.00 5.68
C ASP A 61 -8.51 14.45 6.40
N ILE A 62 -8.31 13.30 7.06
CA ILE A 62 -9.37 12.54 7.73
C ILE A 62 -10.05 13.40 8.83
N ARG A 63 -9.24 14.13 9.60
CA ARG A 63 -9.78 14.93 10.72
C ARG A 63 -10.69 16.04 10.22
N TYR A 64 -10.25 16.75 9.19
CA TYR A 64 -11.07 17.78 8.59
C TYR A 64 -12.31 17.22 7.88
N ALA A 65 -12.19 16.07 7.24
CA ALA A 65 -13.34 15.39 6.65
C ALA A 65 -14.40 15.03 7.72
N GLU A 66 -13.98 14.51 8.88
CA GLU A 66 -14.84 14.22 10.01
C GLU A 66 -15.56 15.49 10.56
N GLU A 67 -14.81 16.59 10.76
CA GLU A 67 -15.37 17.88 11.18
C GLU A 67 -16.47 18.39 10.22
N ARG A 68 -16.35 18.09 8.93
CA ARG A 68 -17.27 18.46 7.87
C ARG A 68 -18.40 17.45 7.64
N GLY A 69 -18.40 16.32 8.35
CA GLY A 69 -19.37 15.24 8.16
C GLY A 69 -19.17 14.48 6.84
N ILE A 70 -17.96 14.55 6.23
CA ILE A 70 -17.60 13.82 5.02
C ILE A 70 -17.20 12.41 5.41
N THR A 71 -17.85 11.40 4.83
CA THR A 71 -17.48 10.00 5.02
C THR A 71 -16.24 9.65 4.21
N VAL A 72 -15.17 9.20 4.87
CA VAL A 72 -13.97 8.69 4.21
C VAL A 72 -13.85 7.20 4.42
N LYS A 73 -13.63 6.44 3.36
CA LYS A 73 -13.37 5.00 3.40
C LYS A 73 -12.15 4.67 2.57
N GLY A 74 -11.29 3.81 3.11
CA GLY A 74 -10.16 3.21 2.42
C GLY A 74 -10.27 1.70 2.44
N ILE A 75 -9.38 1.05 1.70
CA ILE A 75 -9.33 -0.40 1.61
C ILE A 75 -8.32 -0.92 2.65
N ARG A 76 -8.62 -2.05 3.25
CA ARG A 76 -7.70 -2.78 4.13
C ARG A 76 -7.66 -4.25 3.72
N ASP A 77 -6.61 -4.92 4.11
CA ASP A 77 -6.49 -6.37 4.02
C ASP A 77 -6.77 -6.91 2.61
N TYR A 78 -6.11 -6.31 1.62
CA TYR A 78 -6.21 -6.74 0.22
C TYR A 78 -4.83 -6.94 -0.39
N GLY A 79 -4.68 -7.98 -1.20
CA GLY A 79 -3.48 -8.25 -1.98
C GLY A 79 -2.26 -8.68 -1.16
N ASP A 80 -2.39 -8.95 0.14
CA ASP A 80 -1.27 -9.41 0.97
C ASP A 80 -0.76 -10.77 0.50
N GLU A 81 -1.65 -11.67 0.12
CA GLU A 81 -1.33 -12.98 -0.44
C GLU A 81 -0.54 -12.85 -1.75
N GLY A 82 -0.97 -11.97 -2.65
CA GLY A 82 -0.27 -11.70 -3.90
C GLY A 82 1.13 -11.12 -3.69
N VAL A 83 1.33 -10.31 -2.65
CA VAL A 83 2.67 -9.84 -2.26
C VAL A 83 3.55 -10.99 -1.79
N VAL A 84 3.02 -11.92 -1.00
CA VAL A 84 3.75 -13.12 -0.55
C VAL A 84 4.14 -13.98 -1.73
N GLU A 85 3.20 -14.28 -2.63
CA GLU A 85 3.43 -15.06 -3.84
C GLU A 85 4.53 -14.43 -4.72
N TYR A 86 4.44 -13.12 -4.93
CA TYR A 86 5.46 -12.39 -5.69
C TYR A 86 6.85 -12.51 -5.05
N VAL A 87 6.96 -12.24 -3.74
CA VAL A 87 8.26 -12.28 -3.04
C VAL A 87 8.86 -13.69 -3.07
N VAL A 88 8.06 -14.71 -2.78
CA VAL A 88 8.53 -16.11 -2.81
C VAL A 88 8.94 -16.51 -4.22
N SER A 89 8.13 -16.19 -5.24
CA SER A 89 8.44 -16.54 -6.63
C SER A 89 9.71 -15.87 -7.13
N GLU A 90 9.90 -14.57 -6.83
CA GLU A 90 11.11 -13.85 -7.22
C GLU A 90 12.35 -14.34 -6.48
N LEU A 91 12.21 -14.68 -5.19
CA LEU A 91 13.31 -15.25 -4.42
C LEU A 91 13.75 -16.60 -5.00
N VAL A 92 12.80 -17.50 -5.28
CA VAL A 92 13.07 -18.79 -5.93
C VAL A 92 13.72 -18.56 -7.31
N ARG A 93 13.18 -17.65 -8.11
CA ARG A 93 13.74 -17.30 -9.42
C ARG A 93 15.21 -16.86 -9.32
N CYS A 94 15.51 -15.99 -8.34
CA CYS A 94 16.86 -15.48 -8.12
C CYS A 94 17.81 -16.57 -7.59
N LEU A 95 17.36 -17.41 -6.67
CA LEU A 95 18.19 -18.47 -6.06
C LEU A 95 18.52 -19.59 -7.05
N HIS A 96 17.55 -19.96 -7.90
CA HIS A 96 17.73 -21.05 -8.88
C HIS A 96 18.22 -20.55 -10.24
N GLY A 97 18.24 -19.24 -10.50
CA GLY A 97 18.69 -18.68 -11.77
C GLY A 97 17.73 -18.90 -12.94
N PHE A 98 16.42 -19.04 -12.69
CA PHE A 98 15.43 -19.23 -13.75
C PHE A 98 15.34 -17.99 -14.66
N GLY A 99 15.80 -18.17 -15.93
CA GLY A 99 15.82 -17.12 -16.95
C GLY A 99 16.84 -16.00 -16.75
N GLN A 100 17.64 -16.07 -15.69
CA GLN A 100 18.73 -15.15 -15.36
C GLN A 100 19.83 -15.92 -14.62
N PRO A 101 21.08 -15.42 -14.58
CA PRO A 101 22.09 -16.01 -13.71
C PRO A 101 21.58 -16.07 -12.27
N ALA A 102 21.87 -17.18 -11.58
CA ALA A 102 21.63 -17.27 -10.16
C ALA A 102 22.40 -16.17 -9.42
N TRP A 103 21.90 -15.76 -8.28
CA TRP A 103 22.38 -14.63 -7.46
C TRP A 103 23.92 -14.57 -7.33
N ASP A 104 24.57 -15.70 -7.04
CA ASP A 104 26.02 -15.78 -6.86
C ASP A 104 26.69 -16.85 -7.75
N GLY A 105 26.07 -17.18 -8.86
CA GLY A 105 26.58 -18.12 -9.85
C GLY A 105 26.22 -19.58 -9.60
N GLU A 106 25.74 -19.93 -8.40
CA GLU A 106 25.31 -21.30 -8.06
C GLU A 106 23.85 -21.30 -7.62
N ALA A 107 23.11 -22.34 -8.04
CA ALA A 107 21.73 -22.51 -7.58
C ALA A 107 21.70 -22.86 -6.09
N ARG A 108 20.81 -22.20 -5.34
CA ARG A 108 20.61 -22.41 -3.91
C ARG A 108 19.15 -22.67 -3.59
N GLU A 109 18.92 -23.31 -2.47
CA GLU A 109 17.59 -23.53 -1.90
C GLU A 109 17.26 -22.43 -0.88
N ILE A 110 15.95 -22.29 -0.55
CA ILE A 110 15.51 -21.42 0.56
C ILE A 110 15.91 -22.02 1.90
N THR A 111 16.00 -23.35 2.00
CA THR A 111 16.39 -24.04 3.23
C THR A 111 17.75 -23.56 3.74
N GLY A 112 17.79 -23.11 4.99
CA GLY A 112 19.00 -22.57 5.63
C GLY A 112 19.37 -21.14 5.18
N LEU A 113 18.60 -20.53 4.30
CA LEU A 113 18.84 -19.15 3.88
C LEU A 113 18.55 -18.19 5.06
N LYS A 114 19.48 -17.27 5.32
CA LYS A 114 19.28 -16.21 6.32
C LYS A 114 18.58 -15.02 5.68
N VAL A 115 17.37 -14.73 6.13
CA VAL A 115 16.53 -13.67 5.58
C VAL A 115 16.24 -12.61 6.65
N GLY A 116 16.56 -11.36 6.33
CA GLY A 116 16.22 -10.19 7.14
C GLY A 116 14.95 -9.50 6.59
N ILE A 117 13.94 -9.29 7.44
CA ILE A 117 12.70 -8.60 7.06
C ILE A 117 12.65 -7.25 7.77
N VAL A 118 12.55 -6.17 7.01
CA VAL A 118 12.34 -4.83 7.54
C VAL A 118 10.86 -4.47 7.43
N GLY A 119 10.17 -4.45 8.59
CA GLY A 119 8.74 -4.24 8.67
C GLY A 119 7.95 -5.56 8.80
N LEU A 120 7.62 -5.93 10.04
CA LEU A 120 6.82 -7.13 10.34
C LEU A 120 5.34 -6.73 10.57
N GLY A 121 4.72 -6.12 9.53
CA GLY A 121 3.28 -5.92 9.43
C GLY A 121 2.59 -7.19 8.92
N LYS A 122 1.36 -7.07 8.39
CA LYS A 122 0.60 -8.21 7.87
C LYS A 122 1.37 -8.92 6.75
N SER A 123 1.70 -8.24 5.65
CA SER A 123 2.44 -8.83 4.52
C SER A 123 3.81 -9.38 4.95
N GLY A 124 4.58 -8.60 5.76
CA GLY A 124 5.89 -9.04 6.25
C GLY A 124 5.82 -10.28 7.15
N GLY A 125 4.77 -10.40 7.97
CA GLY A 125 4.50 -11.59 8.77
C GLY A 125 4.19 -12.80 7.92
N MET A 126 3.29 -12.66 6.94
CA MET A 126 2.96 -13.73 6.00
C MET A 126 4.17 -14.20 5.17
N ILE A 127 5.03 -13.27 4.74
CA ILE A 127 6.29 -13.59 4.06
C ILE A 127 7.23 -14.37 4.99
N ALA A 128 7.34 -13.94 6.27
CA ALA A 128 8.15 -14.65 7.26
C ALA A 128 7.67 -16.09 7.45
N ASP A 129 6.36 -16.30 7.58
CA ASP A 129 5.77 -17.62 7.76
C ASP A 129 5.98 -18.51 6.53
N ALA A 130 5.78 -17.98 5.32
CA ALA A 130 6.04 -18.70 4.09
C ALA A 130 7.50 -19.12 3.96
N LEU A 131 8.45 -18.22 4.23
CA LEU A 131 9.88 -18.53 4.14
C LEU A 131 10.34 -19.50 5.25
N LYS A 132 9.79 -19.39 6.47
CA LYS A 132 10.01 -20.39 7.53
C LYS A 132 9.52 -21.77 7.13
N PHE A 133 8.36 -21.86 6.47
CA PHE A 133 7.84 -23.13 5.95
C PHE A 133 8.84 -23.80 4.99
N PHE A 134 9.56 -23.02 4.18
CA PHE A 134 10.65 -23.51 3.31
C PHE A 134 11.99 -23.69 4.03
N GLY A 135 12.06 -23.50 5.34
CA GLY A 135 13.26 -23.73 6.14
C GLY A 135 14.26 -22.58 6.20
N ALA A 136 13.85 -21.34 5.88
CA ALA A 136 14.69 -20.16 6.06
C ALA A 136 14.84 -19.78 7.54
N GLU A 137 16.00 -19.19 7.89
CA GLU A 137 16.26 -18.57 9.19
C GLU A 137 15.84 -17.09 9.10
N ILE A 138 14.80 -16.69 9.84
CA ILE A 138 14.24 -15.35 9.76
C ILE A 138 14.74 -14.47 10.89
N SER A 139 15.26 -13.30 10.54
CA SER A 139 15.44 -12.16 11.44
C SER A 139 14.57 -10.99 10.98
N TYR A 140 14.15 -10.11 11.90
CA TYR A 140 13.33 -8.97 11.50
C TYR A 140 13.66 -7.70 12.29
N PHE A 141 13.33 -6.57 11.68
CA PHE A 141 13.27 -5.27 12.32
C PHE A 141 11.85 -4.70 12.22
N ALA A 142 11.29 -4.29 13.35
CA ALA A 142 9.98 -3.64 13.42
C ALA A 142 10.00 -2.50 14.44
N ARG A 143 9.11 -1.51 14.28
CA ARG A 143 9.01 -0.37 15.21
C ARG A 143 8.49 -0.75 16.59
N SER A 144 7.82 -1.88 16.71
CA SER A 144 7.33 -2.45 17.97
C SER A 144 7.62 -3.93 18.00
N GLU A 145 7.85 -4.46 19.21
CA GLU A 145 7.97 -5.90 19.41
C GLU A 145 6.73 -6.63 18.87
N LYS A 146 6.96 -7.77 18.23
CA LYS A 146 5.92 -8.64 17.70
C LYS A 146 6.04 -9.99 18.38
N SER A 147 4.94 -10.42 18.95
CA SER A 147 4.78 -11.76 19.55
C SER A 147 4.53 -12.82 18.49
#